data_d7e8579a857b28dc028181770969a072
#
_entry.id   d7e8579a857b28dc028181770969a072
#
_cell.length_a   1.000
_cell.length_b   1.000
_cell.length_c   1.000
_cell.angle_alpha   90.00
_cell.angle_beta   90.00
_cell.angle_gamma   90.00
#
_symmetry.space_group_name_H-M   'P 1'
#
loop_
_entity.id
_entity.type
_entity.pdbx_description
1 polymer ?
#
loop_
_entity_poly.entity_id
_entity_poly.type
_entity_poly.pdbx_seq_one_letter_code
_entity_poly.pdbx_strand_id
1 'polypeptide(L)'
;MSGPRIRVAGLLINGGRVLLVRHEKDGRSYWLLPGGGVEEGEQLEEAVRREFAEECGLTPTVVHGPIALAETIPPEDAANGRHILHMIFAIETMPHEAEQLVSEDEAVIGHAFVDRNRLHELDLRPPIHEYLMRYRAGDPFVSLGRMWIA
;
A
#
# COMPACT_ATOMS: atom_id res chain seq x y z
N MET A 1 16.19 12.88 -16.85
CA MET A 1 14.89 12.26 -17.14
C MET A 1 14.73 11.00 -16.31
N SER A 2 13.69 10.93 -15.51
CA SER A 2 13.43 9.79 -14.66
C SER A 2 12.27 8.95 -15.21
N GLY A 3 12.44 7.63 -15.24
CA GLY A 3 11.37 6.71 -15.60
C GLY A 3 10.37 6.53 -14.47
N PRO A 4 9.45 5.57 -14.60
CA PRO A 4 8.49 5.27 -13.55
C PRO A 4 9.17 4.93 -12.23
N ARG A 5 8.57 5.38 -11.15
CA ARG A 5 9.02 5.03 -9.81
C ARG A 5 8.42 3.68 -9.41
N ILE A 6 9.20 2.86 -8.74
CA ILE A 6 8.71 1.60 -8.21
C ILE A 6 8.38 1.77 -6.73
N ARG A 7 7.15 1.44 -6.38
CA ARG A 7 6.68 1.44 -5.00
C ARG A 7 6.20 0.04 -4.63
N VAL A 8 6.56 -0.42 -3.46
CA VAL A 8 6.00 -1.66 -2.90
C VAL A 8 4.95 -1.31 -1.86
N ALA A 9 3.99 -2.19 -1.70
CA ALA A 9 2.95 -2.04 -0.69
C ALA A 9 2.55 -3.43 -0.17
N GLY A 10 2.07 -3.47 1.07
CA GLY A 10 1.66 -4.72 1.69
C GLY A 10 0.19 -4.74 2.06
N LEU A 11 -0.48 -5.82 1.72
CA LEU A 11 -1.87 -6.08 2.08
C LEU A 11 -1.89 -7.01 3.30
N LEU A 12 -2.19 -6.43 4.46
CA LEU A 12 -2.37 -7.17 5.71
C LEU A 12 -3.85 -7.17 6.05
N ILE A 13 -4.45 -8.36 6.04
CA ILE A 13 -5.85 -8.56 6.41
C ILE A 13 -5.91 -9.30 7.74
N ASN A 14 -6.61 -8.72 8.69
CA ASN A 14 -6.81 -9.31 10.00
C ASN A 14 -8.31 -9.26 10.35
N GLY A 15 -8.95 -10.42 10.44
CA GLY A 15 -10.38 -10.48 10.76
C GLY A 15 -11.28 -9.74 9.77
N GLY A 16 -10.97 -9.82 8.48
CA GLY A 16 -11.73 -9.14 7.43
C GLY A 16 -11.46 -7.64 7.32
N ARG A 17 -10.46 -7.14 8.04
CA ARG A 17 -10.07 -5.73 8.04
C ARG A 17 -8.69 -5.56 7.42
N VAL A 18 -8.52 -4.50 6.65
CA VAL A 18 -7.28 -4.17 5.96
C VAL A 18 -6.54 -3.08 6.72
N LEU A 19 -5.24 -3.30 6.95
CA LEU A 19 -4.40 -2.26 7.54
C LEU A 19 -4.10 -1.18 6.51
N LEU A 20 -4.45 0.05 6.85
CA LEU A 20 -4.17 1.23 6.04
C LEU A 20 -3.41 2.25 6.87
N VAL A 21 -2.59 3.03 6.19
CA VAL A 21 -1.93 4.19 6.78
C VAL A 21 -2.54 5.45 6.17
N ARG A 22 -2.54 6.53 6.94
CA ARG A 22 -3.08 7.81 6.51
C ARG A 22 -1.94 8.80 6.32
N HIS A 23 -1.96 9.44 5.17
CA HIS A 23 -1.01 10.50 4.83
C HIS A 23 -1.75 11.81 4.62
N GLU A 24 -1.02 12.91 4.71
CA GLU A 24 -1.55 14.22 4.39
C GLU A 24 -0.60 14.91 3.41
N LYS A 25 -1.17 15.53 2.39
CA LYS A 25 -0.43 16.31 1.41
C LYS A 25 -1.29 17.47 0.95
N ASP A 26 -0.73 18.68 1.02
CA ASP A 26 -1.39 19.91 0.58
C ASP A 26 -2.77 20.12 1.24
N GLY A 27 -2.85 19.82 2.55
CA GLY A 27 -4.07 19.96 3.33
C GLY A 27 -5.12 18.89 3.10
N ARG A 28 -4.81 17.87 2.29
CA ARG A 28 -5.72 16.73 2.02
C ARG A 28 -5.16 15.45 2.61
N SER A 29 -5.99 14.70 3.30
CA SER A 29 -5.59 13.39 3.79
C SER A 29 -6.18 12.30 2.92
N TYR A 30 -5.44 11.21 2.82
CA TYR A 30 -5.85 10.04 2.04
C TYR A 30 -5.26 8.77 2.69
N TRP A 31 -5.82 7.64 2.34
CA TRP A 31 -5.42 6.36 2.86
C TRP A 31 -4.67 5.55 1.81
N LEU A 32 -3.75 4.70 2.25
CA LEU A 32 -3.01 3.82 1.36
C LEU A 32 -2.55 2.58 2.14
N LEU A 33 -2.21 1.53 1.40
CA LEU A 33 -1.54 0.38 1.99
C LEU A 33 -0.15 0.81 2.50
N PRO A 34 0.32 0.27 3.61
CA PRO A 34 1.69 0.52 4.06
C PRO A 34 2.67 0.15 2.96
N GLY A 35 3.63 1.00 2.70
CA GLY A 35 4.62 0.78 1.65
C GLY A 35 5.42 2.03 1.35
N GLY A 36 6.21 1.98 0.29
CA GLY A 36 7.06 3.09 -0.12
C GLY A 36 7.96 2.73 -1.28
N GLY A 37 8.85 3.65 -1.61
CA GLY A 37 9.79 3.47 -2.71
C GLY A 37 10.85 2.41 -2.42
N VAL A 38 11.21 1.67 -3.45
CA VAL A 38 12.31 0.70 -3.38
C VAL A 38 13.62 1.45 -3.46
N GLU A 39 14.55 1.15 -2.58
CA GLU A 39 15.89 1.74 -2.60
C GLU A 39 16.81 0.97 -3.55
N GLU A 40 17.81 1.68 -4.09
CA GLU A 40 18.76 1.06 -4.98
C GLU A 40 19.45 -0.14 -4.32
N GLY A 41 19.48 -1.27 -5.03
CA GLY A 41 20.10 -2.50 -4.52
C GLY A 41 19.22 -3.32 -3.59
N GLU A 42 18.04 -2.82 -3.28
CA GLU A 42 17.09 -3.49 -2.38
C GLU A 42 16.15 -4.41 -3.17
N GLN A 43 15.95 -5.63 -2.69
CA GLN A 43 14.92 -6.50 -3.26
C GLN A 43 13.53 -6.00 -2.86
N LEU A 44 12.53 -6.32 -3.67
CA LEU A 44 11.16 -5.88 -3.38
C LEU A 44 10.66 -6.37 -2.01
N GLU A 45 10.95 -7.62 -1.66
CA GLU A 45 10.58 -8.17 -0.36
C GLU A 45 11.24 -7.42 0.80
N GLU A 46 12.51 -7.09 0.65
CA GLU A 46 13.24 -6.31 1.66
C GLU A 46 12.61 -4.93 1.85
N ALA A 47 12.22 -4.29 0.74
CA ALA A 47 11.57 -2.99 0.77
C ALA A 47 10.25 -3.04 1.52
N VAL A 48 9.42 -4.05 1.28
CA VAL A 48 8.16 -4.22 1.99
C VAL A 48 8.39 -4.38 3.49
N ARG A 49 9.35 -5.21 3.88
CA ARG A 49 9.68 -5.42 5.29
C ARG A 49 10.15 -4.15 5.98
N ARG A 50 11.02 -3.41 5.30
CA ARG A 50 11.54 -2.13 5.80
C ARG A 50 10.40 -1.12 5.98
N GLU A 51 9.54 -0.98 4.98
CA GLU A 51 8.43 -0.03 5.04
C GLU A 51 7.43 -0.37 6.14
N PHE A 52 7.13 -1.67 6.35
CA PHE A 52 6.25 -2.07 7.45
C PHE A 52 6.85 -1.73 8.81
N ALA A 53 8.16 -1.89 8.97
CA ALA A 53 8.84 -1.50 10.20
C ALA A 53 8.77 0.02 10.41
N GLU A 54 9.08 0.79 9.37
CA GLU A 54 9.11 2.25 9.44
C GLU A 54 7.74 2.88 9.62
N GLU A 55 6.74 2.41 8.87
CA GLU A 55 5.41 3.02 8.87
C GLU A 55 4.49 2.50 9.99
N CYS A 56 4.64 1.26 10.38
CA CYS A 56 3.72 0.60 11.30
C CYS A 56 4.36 0.01 12.55
N GLY A 57 5.68 -0.10 12.58
CA GLY A 57 6.37 -0.79 13.67
C GLY A 57 6.12 -2.30 13.66
N LEU A 58 5.77 -2.86 12.50
CA LEU A 58 5.47 -4.28 12.37
C LEU A 58 6.59 -5.03 11.68
N THR A 59 6.77 -6.30 12.09
CA THR A 59 7.72 -7.21 11.48
C THR A 59 6.95 -8.32 10.78
N PRO A 60 6.83 -8.28 9.44
CA PRO A 60 6.12 -9.35 8.72
C PRO A 60 6.74 -10.73 8.97
N THR A 61 5.90 -11.71 9.27
CA THR A 61 6.32 -13.12 9.36
C THR A 61 6.29 -13.79 8.00
N VAL A 62 5.40 -13.33 7.12
CA VAL A 62 5.30 -13.81 5.74
C VAL A 62 5.13 -12.61 4.81
N VAL A 63 5.91 -12.61 3.73
CA VAL A 63 5.73 -11.68 2.60
C VAL A 63 5.56 -12.56 1.37
N HIS A 64 4.36 -12.55 0.81
CA HIS A 64 4.02 -13.39 -0.34
C HIS A 64 3.66 -12.52 -1.55
N GLY A 65 4.22 -12.84 -2.68
CA GLY A 65 3.88 -12.16 -3.92
C GLY A 65 5.08 -11.87 -4.80
N PRO A 66 4.92 -10.88 -5.67
CA PRO A 66 3.79 -9.92 -5.74
C PRO A 66 2.47 -10.57 -6.10
N ILE A 67 1.38 -10.04 -5.54
CA ILE A 67 0.02 -10.53 -5.82
C ILE A 67 -0.72 -9.66 -6.83
N ALA A 68 -0.31 -8.40 -6.97
CA ALA A 68 -0.92 -7.49 -7.94
C ALA A 68 0.04 -6.37 -8.33
N LEU A 69 -0.22 -5.81 -9.51
CA LEU A 69 0.46 -4.61 -10.02
C LEU A 69 -0.60 -3.58 -10.37
N ALA A 70 -0.45 -2.36 -9.85
CA ALA A 70 -1.25 -1.23 -10.26
C ALA A 70 -0.33 -0.16 -10.86
N GLU A 71 -0.80 0.51 -11.91
CA GLU A 71 -0.02 1.53 -12.61
C GLU A 71 -0.72 2.87 -12.49
N THR A 72 -0.18 3.78 -11.67
CA THR A 72 -0.72 5.14 -11.62
C THR A 72 0.03 6.00 -12.61
N ILE A 73 -0.69 6.39 -13.67
CA ILE A 73 -0.13 7.17 -14.77
C ILE A 73 -0.94 8.47 -14.86
N PRO A 74 -0.33 9.61 -14.53
CA PRO A 74 -1.05 10.88 -14.60
C PRO A 74 -1.42 11.22 -16.04
N PRO A 75 -2.57 11.89 -16.24
CA PRO A 75 -2.90 12.42 -17.57
C PRO A 75 -1.88 13.47 -17.98
N GLU A 76 -1.72 13.68 -19.29
CA GLU A 76 -0.72 14.62 -19.83
C GLU A 76 -0.83 16.04 -19.30
N ASP A 77 -2.04 16.46 -18.96
CA ASP A 77 -2.32 17.79 -18.45
C ASP A 77 -2.21 17.92 -16.93
N ALA A 78 -1.86 16.83 -16.23
CA ALA A 78 -1.69 16.87 -14.78
C ALA A 78 -0.41 17.64 -14.41
N ALA A 79 -0.57 18.69 -13.62
CA ALA A 79 0.55 19.56 -13.22
C ALA A 79 1.53 18.84 -12.28
N ASN A 80 1.02 17.96 -11.40
CA ASN A 80 1.80 17.30 -10.37
C ASN A 80 1.42 15.83 -10.29
N GLY A 81 2.00 15.01 -11.14
CA GLY A 81 1.74 13.59 -11.09
C GLY A 81 3.00 12.79 -11.35
N ARG A 82 3.10 11.64 -10.73
CA ARG A 82 4.20 10.71 -10.96
C ARG A 82 3.67 9.41 -11.53
N HIS A 83 4.39 8.90 -12.51
CA HIS A 83 4.16 7.55 -13.00
C HIS A 83 4.75 6.58 -11.98
N ILE A 84 3.91 5.78 -11.35
CA ILE A 84 4.32 4.85 -10.30
C ILE A 84 3.81 3.45 -10.62
N LEU A 85 4.71 2.47 -10.48
CA LEU A 85 4.34 1.06 -10.53
C LEU A 85 4.21 0.58 -9.07
N HIS A 86 3.00 0.18 -8.68
CA HIS A 86 2.73 -0.32 -7.33
C HIS A 86 2.74 -1.84 -7.34
N MET A 87 3.74 -2.42 -6.70
CA MET A 87 3.83 -3.87 -6.53
C MET A 87 3.28 -4.23 -5.17
N ILE A 88 2.18 -4.98 -5.15
CA ILE A 88 1.45 -5.31 -3.92
C ILE A 88 1.79 -6.72 -3.48
N PHE A 89 2.05 -6.90 -2.18
CA PHE A 89 2.38 -8.17 -1.55
C PHE A 89 1.35 -8.50 -0.48
N ALA A 90 1.10 -9.79 -0.26
CA ALA A 90 0.28 -10.25 0.85
C ALA A 90 1.18 -10.43 2.08
N ILE A 91 0.74 -9.89 3.22
CA ILE A 91 1.53 -9.82 4.44
C ILE A 91 0.83 -10.57 5.58
N GLU A 92 1.61 -11.30 6.36
CA GLU A 92 1.16 -11.84 7.63
C GLU A 92 2.10 -11.37 8.74
N THR A 93 1.54 -11.11 9.91
CA THR A 93 2.28 -10.73 11.12
C THR A 93 1.79 -11.57 12.30
N MET A 94 2.52 -11.50 13.41
CA MET A 94 2.06 -12.13 14.64
C MET A 94 0.81 -11.36 15.13
N PRO A 95 -0.24 -12.08 15.59
CA PRO A 95 -1.52 -11.43 15.92
C PRO A 95 -1.43 -10.28 16.94
N HIS A 96 -0.54 -10.39 17.90
CA HIS A 96 -0.41 -9.38 18.95
C HIS A 96 0.27 -8.08 18.47
N GLU A 97 1.03 -8.12 17.38
CA GLU A 97 1.71 -6.93 16.86
C GLU A 97 0.72 -5.93 16.28
N ALA A 98 -0.40 -6.41 15.75
CA ALA A 98 -1.41 -5.55 15.15
C ALA A 98 -2.05 -4.57 16.15
N GLU A 99 -1.86 -4.78 17.45
CA GLU A 99 -2.39 -3.91 18.49
C GLU A 99 -1.45 -2.76 18.86
N GLN A 100 -0.22 -2.79 18.34
CA GLN A 100 0.83 -1.84 18.73
C GLN A 100 1.44 -1.13 17.52
N LEU A 101 0.59 -0.45 16.75
CA LEU A 101 1.04 0.28 15.58
C LEU A 101 1.78 1.55 15.97
N VAL A 102 3.02 1.67 15.50
CA VAL A 102 3.88 2.82 15.74
C VAL A 102 4.55 3.21 14.42
N SER A 103 4.60 4.48 14.11
CA SER A 103 5.29 4.96 12.91
C SER A 103 6.53 5.77 13.25
N GLU A 104 7.61 5.52 12.51
CA GLU A 104 8.82 6.33 12.51
C GLU A 104 8.81 7.31 11.34
N ASP A 105 7.86 7.15 10.42
CA ASP A 105 7.72 8.00 9.24
C ASP A 105 6.80 9.18 9.57
N GLU A 106 7.33 10.39 9.50
CA GLU A 106 6.60 11.63 9.79
C GLU A 106 5.44 11.87 8.82
N ALA A 107 5.49 11.29 7.62
CA ALA A 107 4.40 11.41 6.64
C ALA A 107 3.15 10.64 7.07
N VAL A 108 3.31 9.63 7.93
CA VAL A 108 2.19 8.83 8.43
C VAL A 108 1.53 9.54 9.60
N ILE A 109 0.30 10.00 9.41
CA ILE A 109 -0.46 10.71 10.45
C ILE A 109 -1.52 9.84 11.12
N GLY A 110 -1.65 8.58 10.72
CA GLY A 110 -2.58 7.65 11.35
C GLY A 110 -2.51 6.27 10.76
N HIS A 111 -3.09 5.33 11.49
CA HIS A 111 -3.24 3.92 11.10
C HIS A 111 -4.66 3.49 11.39
N ALA A 112 -5.20 2.57 10.61
CA ALA A 112 -6.47 1.95 10.91
C ALA A 112 -6.59 0.59 10.25
N PHE A 113 -7.28 -0.33 10.93
CA PHE A 113 -7.79 -1.54 10.31
C PHE A 113 -9.21 -1.23 9.87
N VAL A 114 -9.44 -1.23 8.57
CA VAL A 114 -10.72 -0.85 7.97
C VAL A 114 -11.40 -2.08 7.42
N ASP A 115 -12.68 -2.25 7.75
CA ASP A 115 -13.50 -3.34 7.23
C ASP A 115 -13.49 -3.29 5.70
N ARG A 116 -13.25 -4.44 5.06
CA ARG A 116 -13.17 -4.54 3.61
C ARG A 116 -14.45 -4.02 2.93
N ASN A 117 -15.59 -4.21 3.57
CA ASN A 117 -16.87 -3.75 3.04
C ASN A 117 -17.07 -2.23 3.12
N ARG A 118 -16.18 -1.52 3.81
CA ARG A 118 -16.24 -0.08 3.97
C ARG A 118 -15.13 0.68 3.25
N LEU A 119 -14.26 0.00 2.53
CA LEU A 119 -13.15 0.63 1.80
C LEU A 119 -13.65 1.66 0.78
N HIS A 120 -14.81 1.41 0.18
CA HIS A 120 -15.39 2.33 -0.80
C HIS A 120 -15.70 3.72 -0.24
N GLU A 121 -15.78 3.88 1.08
CA GLU A 121 -16.04 5.15 1.73
C GLU A 121 -14.78 6.03 1.85
N LEU A 122 -13.61 5.47 1.54
CA LEU A 122 -12.33 6.15 1.76
C LEU A 122 -11.71 6.70 0.47
N ASP A 123 -10.96 7.79 0.62
CA ASP A 123 -10.03 8.25 -0.41
C ASP A 123 -8.80 7.36 -0.32
N LEU A 124 -8.84 6.25 -1.05
CA LEU A 124 -7.77 5.26 -1.09
C LEU A 124 -6.92 5.48 -2.35
N ARG A 125 -5.61 5.53 -2.16
CA ARG A 125 -4.67 5.74 -3.27
C ARG A 125 -3.57 4.69 -3.29
N PRO A 126 -3.35 4.01 -4.43
CA PRO A 126 -4.15 4.07 -5.65
C PRO A 126 -5.56 3.54 -5.43
N PRO A 127 -6.51 3.84 -6.33
CA PRO A 127 -7.93 3.46 -6.13
C PRO A 127 -8.18 1.99 -6.46
N ILE A 128 -7.69 1.13 -5.61
CA ILE A 128 -7.77 -0.32 -5.76
C ILE A 128 -8.82 -0.96 -4.83
N HIS A 129 -9.86 -0.18 -4.48
CA HIS A 129 -10.90 -0.60 -3.55
C HIS A 129 -11.50 -1.96 -3.89
N GLU A 130 -11.91 -2.17 -5.13
CA GLU A 130 -12.53 -3.42 -5.55
C GLU A 130 -11.59 -4.61 -5.39
N TYR A 131 -10.32 -4.44 -5.73
CA TYR A 131 -9.34 -5.50 -5.58
C TYR A 131 -9.19 -5.89 -4.10
N LEU A 132 -9.05 -4.91 -3.21
CA LEU A 132 -8.91 -5.17 -1.78
C LEU A 132 -10.16 -5.79 -1.17
N MET A 133 -11.33 -5.48 -1.70
CA MET A 133 -12.59 -6.05 -1.25
C MET A 133 -12.75 -7.52 -1.64
N ARG A 134 -12.21 -7.93 -2.77
CA ARG A 134 -12.41 -9.27 -3.33
C ARG A 134 -11.23 -10.23 -3.17
N TYR A 135 -10.06 -9.72 -2.83
CA TYR A 135 -8.85 -10.55 -2.74
C TYR A 135 -9.01 -11.71 -1.76
N ARG A 136 -8.55 -12.90 -2.17
CA ARG A 136 -8.48 -14.09 -1.31
C ARG A 136 -7.09 -14.71 -1.44
N ALA A 137 -6.59 -15.23 -0.33
CA ALA A 137 -5.30 -15.92 -0.34
C ALA A 137 -5.32 -17.05 -1.38
N GLY A 138 -4.26 -17.12 -2.17
CA GLY A 138 -4.16 -18.09 -3.26
C GLY A 138 -4.65 -17.60 -4.61
N ASP A 139 -5.25 -16.41 -4.68
CA ASP A 139 -5.63 -15.81 -5.97
C ASP A 139 -4.37 -15.61 -6.82
N PRO A 140 -4.47 -15.82 -8.14
CA PRO A 140 -3.33 -15.61 -9.04
C PRO A 140 -2.94 -14.13 -9.11
N PHE A 141 -1.68 -13.88 -9.43
CA PHE A 141 -1.20 -12.52 -9.71
C PHE A 141 -2.09 -11.86 -10.77
N VAL A 142 -2.40 -10.58 -10.56
CA VAL A 142 -3.21 -9.81 -11.49
C VAL A 142 -2.61 -8.44 -11.73
N SER A 143 -2.65 -8.01 -12.98
CA SER A 143 -2.36 -6.61 -13.33
C SER A 143 -3.67 -5.84 -13.30
N LEU A 144 -3.74 -4.81 -12.46
CA LEU A 144 -4.93 -3.98 -12.31
C LEU A 144 -4.97 -2.84 -13.34
N GLY A 145 -3.88 -2.71 -14.10
CA GLY A 145 -3.82 -1.75 -15.19
C GLY A 145 -3.62 -0.31 -14.75
N ARG A 146 -3.91 0.58 -15.67
CA ARG A 146 -3.71 2.01 -15.51
C ARG A 146 -4.84 2.65 -14.73
N MET A 147 -4.49 3.54 -13.79
CA MET A 147 -5.46 4.29 -13.00
C MET A 147 -4.89 5.65 -12.59
N TRP A 148 -5.78 6.58 -12.27
CA TRP A 148 -5.41 7.88 -11.76
C TRP A 148 -6.56 8.52 -10.97
N ILE A 149 -6.22 9.15 -9.86
CA ILE A 149 -7.13 10.04 -9.12
C ILE A 149 -6.45 11.40 -9.02
N ALA A 150 -7.17 12.42 -9.39
CA ALA A 150 -6.69 13.80 -9.32
C ALA A 150 -6.51 14.27 -7.86
#